data_0e6d3fc2eabfa0a876a98c9dcafc7b79
#
_entry.id   0e6d3fc2eabfa0a876a98c9dcafc7b79
#
_cell.length_a   1.000
_cell.length_b   1.000
_cell.length_c   1.000
_cell.angle_alpha   90.00
_cell.angle_beta   90.00
_cell.angle_gamma   90.00
#
_symmetry.space_group_name_H-M   'P 1'
#
loop_
_entity.id
_entity.type
_entity.pdbx_description
1 polymer ?
#
loop_
_entity_poly.entity_id
_entity_poly.type
_entity_poly.pdbx_seq_one_letter_code
_entity_poly.pdbx_strand_id
1 'polypeptide(L)'
;MSRGMKIGLIVGVLALAGGGGIAYSLNQKKNAGTEVRLEQVARRDLVSAVTASGKIEPQTSVDISADITGRIIRIAVEEGDLVTRGQFLLQIDPAQYQAAVSRAEGVVNSTQATLLQVRASRDQAERAWKRADQLSRLGPNLISPAAAEEARTALDVAEATYQATRAQLDQSRASLREARDNLGKTRLVSPIAGRVVRLAVEEGEVAVPGTFSRETGLLLTIADLSVILAKVQVDETDVVRLSQGDSVEVTIDAYPDSTFVGRVTRVSQSAKLTSTQTASGSNDRAVDFDVEVQLEEPPADVRPDLSCTARIITDTRDNALSIPIIALTVRDHEPVPNENNPAPDTLRRRRPGEREEEGVFLVQSGIASFRPVKVGIAGDEYFEVLDGLRGGETIVAGTYQAIRDLKDGAKVRAADTTKQQDSKTQAAT
;
A
#
# COMPACT_ATOMS: atom_id res chain seq x y z
N MET A 1 -25.30 94.07 7.13
CA MET A 1 -25.39 92.64 6.91
C MET A 1 -25.96 91.99 8.15
N SER A 2 -27.12 91.32 8.01
CA SER A 2 -27.80 90.67 9.15
C SER A 2 -27.03 89.44 9.63
N ARG A 3 -27.11 89.14 10.94
CA ARG A 3 -26.44 88.02 11.57
C ARG A 3 -26.75 86.65 10.92
N GLY A 4 -27.91 86.50 10.26
CA GLY A 4 -28.27 85.29 9.53
C GLY A 4 -27.43 85.04 8.24
N MET A 5 -27.01 86.11 7.53
CA MET A 5 -26.23 85.98 6.29
C MET A 5 -24.78 85.61 6.55
N LYS A 6 -24.23 85.91 7.72
CA LYS A 6 -22.88 85.50 8.15
C LYS A 6 -22.84 84.01 8.54
N ILE A 7 -23.92 83.55 9.18
CA ILE A 7 -24.05 82.12 9.57
C ILE A 7 -24.25 81.26 8.33
N GLY A 8 -25.02 81.68 7.29
CA GLY A 8 -25.19 80.96 6.04
C GLY A 8 -23.89 80.82 5.26
N LEU A 9 -23.05 81.87 5.26
CA LEU A 9 -21.74 81.87 4.55
C LEU A 9 -20.73 80.94 5.24
N ILE A 10 -20.76 80.87 6.60
CA ILE A 10 -19.87 79.97 7.34
C ILE A 10 -20.33 78.50 7.14
N VAL A 11 -21.63 78.20 7.14
CA VAL A 11 -22.13 76.86 6.88
C VAL A 11 -21.83 76.42 5.43
N GLY A 12 -21.95 77.34 4.44
CA GLY A 12 -21.59 77.05 3.05
C GLY A 12 -20.08 76.74 2.83
N VAL A 13 -19.20 77.49 3.53
CA VAL A 13 -17.76 77.21 3.48
C VAL A 13 -17.40 75.92 4.16
N LEU A 14 -18.03 75.53 5.29
CA LEU A 14 -17.85 74.28 5.97
C LEU A 14 -18.37 73.10 5.12
N ALA A 15 -19.49 73.26 4.43
CA ALA A 15 -20.01 72.23 3.51
C ALA A 15 -19.09 71.99 2.28
N LEU A 16 -18.54 73.06 1.72
CA LEU A 16 -17.58 72.98 0.62
C LEU A 16 -16.23 72.38 1.05
N ALA A 17 -15.76 72.76 2.25
CA ALA A 17 -14.52 72.15 2.80
C ALA A 17 -14.71 70.67 3.17
N GLY A 18 -15.86 70.30 3.73
CA GLY A 18 -16.21 68.92 4.06
C GLY A 18 -16.43 68.06 2.79
N GLY A 19 -17.16 68.60 1.81
CA GLY A 19 -17.35 67.91 0.51
C GLY A 19 -16.05 67.76 -0.28
N GLY A 20 -15.22 68.81 -0.30
CA GLY A 20 -13.88 68.77 -0.92
C GLY A 20 -12.94 67.78 -0.21
N GLY A 21 -12.96 67.70 1.12
CA GLY A 21 -12.17 66.76 1.91
C GLY A 21 -12.57 65.33 1.67
N ILE A 22 -13.91 65.06 1.61
CA ILE A 22 -14.41 63.70 1.30
C ILE A 22 -14.06 63.31 -0.15
N ALA A 23 -14.25 64.21 -1.13
CA ALA A 23 -13.92 63.96 -2.51
C ALA A 23 -12.41 63.74 -2.72
N TYR A 24 -11.56 64.48 -1.99
CA TYR A 24 -10.09 64.30 -2.01
C TYR A 24 -9.68 62.98 -1.35
N SER A 25 -10.29 62.58 -0.23
CA SER A 25 -10.03 61.32 0.46
C SER A 25 -10.48 60.10 -0.37
N LEU A 26 -11.64 60.20 -1.05
CA LEU A 26 -12.13 59.17 -1.94
C LEU A 26 -11.27 59.03 -3.20
N ASN A 27 -10.74 60.13 -3.72
CA ASN A 27 -9.81 60.13 -4.87
C ASN A 27 -8.42 59.61 -4.47
N GLN A 28 -7.94 59.87 -3.27
CA GLN A 28 -6.70 59.30 -2.71
C GLN A 28 -6.83 57.78 -2.49
N LYS A 29 -7.98 57.31 -1.99
CA LYS A 29 -8.25 55.84 -1.89
C LYS A 29 -8.35 55.14 -3.24
N LYS A 30 -8.86 55.79 -4.27
CA LYS A 30 -8.85 55.25 -5.66
C LYS A 30 -7.48 55.19 -6.29
N ASN A 31 -6.53 56.05 -5.86
CA ASN A 31 -5.15 56.08 -6.34
C ASN A 31 -4.15 55.30 -5.46
N ALA A 32 -4.55 54.83 -4.30
CA ALA A 32 -3.76 53.94 -3.49
C ALA A 32 -3.79 52.55 -4.15
N GLY A 33 -2.71 52.18 -4.86
CA GLY A 33 -2.58 50.87 -5.48
C GLY A 33 -2.74 49.75 -4.45
N THR A 34 -3.25 48.63 -4.89
CA THR A 34 -3.43 47.41 -4.05
C THR A 34 -2.07 46.99 -3.51
N GLU A 35 -1.93 46.85 -2.20
CA GLU A 35 -0.71 46.34 -1.60
C GLU A 35 -0.57 44.82 -1.90
N VAL A 36 0.53 44.46 -2.58
CA VAL A 36 0.82 43.09 -2.97
C VAL A 36 2.27 42.75 -2.68
N ARG A 37 2.52 41.48 -2.37
CA ARG A 37 3.89 40.97 -2.30
C ARG A 37 4.40 40.79 -3.74
N LEU A 38 5.57 41.31 -4.02
CA LEU A 38 6.24 41.17 -5.30
C LEU A 38 7.36 40.15 -5.17
N GLU A 39 7.52 39.29 -6.18
CA GLU A 39 8.62 38.32 -6.26
C GLU A 39 9.17 38.32 -7.69
N GLN A 40 10.48 38.09 -7.81
CA GLN A 40 11.12 37.98 -9.11
C GLN A 40 11.13 36.53 -9.57
N VAL A 41 10.79 36.32 -10.82
CA VAL A 41 10.90 35.05 -11.50
C VAL A 41 12.36 34.63 -11.55
N ALA A 42 12.73 33.58 -10.84
CA ALA A 42 14.09 33.09 -10.71
C ALA A 42 14.19 31.63 -11.17
N ARG A 43 15.42 31.22 -11.47
CA ARG A 43 15.68 29.80 -11.74
C ARG A 43 16.04 29.09 -10.45
N ARG A 44 15.41 27.91 -10.23
CA ARG A 44 15.59 27.10 -9.03
C ARG A 44 15.56 25.62 -9.42
N ASP A 45 16.15 24.80 -8.58
CA ASP A 45 15.96 23.36 -8.67
C ASP A 45 14.60 23.00 -8.07
N LEU A 46 13.79 22.27 -8.82
CA LEU A 46 12.46 21.87 -8.42
C LEU A 46 12.40 20.35 -8.30
N VAL A 47 11.83 19.90 -7.21
CA VAL A 47 11.57 18.49 -6.94
C VAL A 47 10.06 18.30 -6.78
N SER A 48 9.49 17.49 -7.65
CA SER A 48 8.10 17.05 -7.50
C SER A 48 8.07 15.78 -6.68
N ALA A 49 7.30 15.76 -5.62
CA ALA A 49 7.20 14.62 -4.75
C ALA A 49 5.74 14.34 -4.38
N VAL A 50 5.46 13.06 -4.17
CA VAL A 50 4.19 12.55 -3.64
C VAL A 50 4.43 12.07 -2.22
N THR A 51 3.61 12.51 -1.27
CA THR A 51 3.67 12.07 0.12
C THR A 51 2.60 11.03 0.38
N ALA A 52 3.01 9.89 0.93
CA ALA A 52 2.12 8.78 1.23
C ALA A 52 2.42 8.21 2.61
N SER A 53 1.38 7.80 3.33
CA SER A 53 1.50 7.16 4.63
C SER A 53 1.42 5.64 4.48
N GLY A 54 2.07 4.91 5.38
CA GLY A 54 2.08 3.47 5.34
C GLY A 54 2.68 2.83 6.58
N LYS A 55 3.14 1.59 6.40
CA LYS A 55 3.74 0.78 7.46
C LYS A 55 5.04 0.14 7.02
N ILE A 56 5.90 -0.09 7.99
CA ILE A 56 7.12 -0.87 7.80
C ILE A 56 6.79 -2.35 7.89
N GLU A 57 7.11 -3.10 6.85
CA GLU A 57 6.90 -4.54 6.78
C GLU A 57 8.23 -5.25 6.41
N PRO A 58 8.49 -6.45 6.91
CA PRO A 58 9.60 -7.27 6.41
C PRO A 58 9.26 -7.78 4.99
N GLN A 59 10.28 -7.96 4.15
CA GLN A 59 10.07 -8.52 2.82
C GLN A 59 9.47 -9.93 2.88
N THR A 60 9.90 -10.73 3.86
CA THR A 60 9.42 -12.10 4.03
C THR A 60 8.96 -12.29 5.47
N SER A 61 7.70 -12.67 5.64
CA SER A 61 7.15 -13.12 6.91
C SER A 61 6.34 -14.39 6.72
N VAL A 62 6.40 -15.28 7.69
CA VAL A 62 5.66 -16.55 7.67
C VAL A 62 4.87 -16.68 8.96
N ASP A 63 3.57 -16.80 8.81
CA ASP A 63 2.64 -17.12 9.88
C ASP A 63 2.63 -18.62 10.08
N ILE A 64 2.97 -19.07 11.28
CA ILE A 64 2.94 -20.49 11.66
C ILE A 64 1.65 -20.77 12.41
N SER A 65 0.83 -21.62 11.83
CA SER A 65 -0.44 -22.08 12.38
C SER A 65 -0.39 -23.55 12.76
N ALA A 66 -1.32 -23.97 13.60
CA ALA A 66 -1.50 -25.38 13.93
C ALA A 66 -2.20 -26.12 12.77
N ASP A 67 -1.63 -27.25 12.34
CA ASP A 67 -2.26 -28.17 11.39
C ASP A 67 -3.14 -29.22 12.08
N ILE A 68 -2.95 -29.39 13.38
CA ILE A 68 -3.62 -30.40 14.22
C ILE A 68 -4.09 -29.79 15.54
N THR A 69 -5.11 -30.37 16.12
CA THR A 69 -5.60 -29.94 17.44
C THR A 69 -4.82 -30.61 18.57
N GLY A 70 -4.45 -29.86 19.58
CA GLY A 70 -3.83 -30.40 20.79
C GLY A 70 -3.34 -29.33 21.75
N ARG A 71 -3.02 -29.73 22.97
CA ARG A 71 -2.48 -28.80 23.97
C ARG A 71 -1.01 -28.52 23.71
N ILE A 72 -0.61 -27.27 23.80
CA ILE A 72 0.80 -26.86 23.76
C ILE A 72 1.47 -27.23 25.08
N ILE A 73 2.47 -28.08 25.02
CA ILE A 73 3.16 -28.58 26.22
C ILE A 73 4.52 -27.91 26.45
N ARG A 74 5.06 -27.29 25.43
CA ARG A 74 6.37 -26.62 25.49
C ARG A 74 6.51 -25.58 24.39
N ILE A 75 6.99 -24.41 24.74
CA ILE A 75 7.44 -23.36 23.83
C ILE A 75 8.94 -23.14 24.10
N ALA A 76 9.76 -23.14 23.05
CA ALA A 76 11.22 -23.04 23.16
C ALA A 76 11.76 -21.71 22.66
N VAL A 77 10.91 -20.75 22.28
CA VAL A 77 11.27 -19.44 21.75
C VAL A 77 10.42 -18.36 22.39
N GLU A 78 10.95 -17.15 22.47
CA GLU A 78 10.28 -15.95 22.95
C GLU A 78 10.17 -14.91 21.82
N GLU A 79 9.32 -13.89 22.00
CA GLU A 79 9.28 -12.77 21.06
C GLU A 79 10.62 -12.02 21.05
N GLY A 80 11.12 -11.77 19.85
CA GLY A 80 12.42 -11.14 19.64
C GLY A 80 13.58 -12.12 19.38
N ASP A 81 13.40 -13.40 19.61
CA ASP A 81 14.43 -14.41 19.40
C ASP A 81 14.80 -14.58 17.92
N LEU A 82 16.09 -14.77 17.66
CA LEU A 82 16.58 -15.17 16.34
C LEU A 82 16.50 -16.69 16.20
N VAL A 83 15.86 -17.15 15.14
CA VAL A 83 15.68 -18.56 14.82
C VAL A 83 16.30 -18.91 13.48
N THR A 84 16.85 -20.12 13.38
CA THR A 84 17.38 -20.68 12.14
C THR A 84 16.35 -21.61 11.51
N ARG A 85 16.45 -21.82 10.20
CA ARG A 85 15.59 -22.77 9.49
C ARG A 85 15.73 -24.18 10.09
N GLY A 86 14.58 -24.82 10.40
CA GLY A 86 14.52 -26.15 11.03
C GLY A 86 14.65 -26.13 12.55
N GLN A 87 14.85 -24.96 13.17
CA GLN A 87 14.92 -24.84 14.62
C GLN A 87 13.57 -25.18 15.25
N PHE A 88 13.61 -25.89 16.38
CA PHE A 88 12.42 -26.25 17.14
C PHE A 88 11.81 -25.01 17.80
N LEU A 89 10.50 -24.85 17.64
CA LEU A 89 9.73 -23.70 18.14
C LEU A 89 8.83 -24.08 19.31
N LEU A 90 7.92 -25.00 19.07
CA LEU A 90 6.95 -25.45 20.08
C LEU A 90 6.54 -26.90 19.86
N GLN A 91 5.98 -27.50 20.90
CA GLN A 91 5.50 -28.91 20.93
C GLN A 91 4.05 -28.94 21.34
N ILE A 92 3.20 -29.52 20.48
CA ILE A 92 1.84 -29.95 20.80
C ILE A 92 1.91 -31.34 21.42
N ASP A 93 1.05 -31.67 22.38
CA ASP A 93 0.99 -32.97 23.06
C ASP A 93 0.94 -34.15 22.07
N PRO A 94 1.99 -34.98 21.97
CA PRO A 94 2.10 -36.05 21.01
C PRO A 94 1.40 -37.33 21.47
N ALA A 95 0.90 -37.42 22.71
CA ALA A 95 0.49 -38.70 23.33
C ALA A 95 -0.59 -39.42 22.51
N GLN A 96 -1.65 -38.73 22.08
CA GLN A 96 -2.72 -39.34 21.28
C GLN A 96 -2.24 -39.76 19.89
N TYR A 97 -1.31 -38.99 19.27
CA TYR A 97 -0.74 -39.25 17.95
C TYR A 97 0.23 -40.44 18.00
N GLN A 98 1.04 -40.55 19.06
CA GLN A 98 1.89 -41.71 19.30
C GLN A 98 1.07 -42.98 19.46
N ALA A 99 -0.02 -42.90 20.21
CA ALA A 99 -0.94 -44.05 20.35
C ALA A 99 -1.59 -44.44 19.02
N ALA A 100 -1.91 -43.46 18.15
CA ALA A 100 -2.43 -43.71 16.80
C ALA A 100 -1.39 -44.41 15.91
N VAL A 101 -0.14 -43.98 15.95
CA VAL A 101 0.99 -44.64 15.22
C VAL A 101 1.13 -46.09 15.71
N SER A 102 1.18 -46.33 17.02
CA SER A 102 1.32 -47.68 17.57
C SER A 102 0.19 -48.61 17.16
N ARG A 103 -1.07 -48.12 17.14
CA ARG A 103 -2.23 -48.87 16.62
C ARG A 103 -2.08 -49.19 15.14
N ALA A 104 -1.70 -48.24 14.31
CA ALA A 104 -1.51 -48.43 12.87
C ALA A 104 -0.35 -49.42 12.60
N GLU A 105 0.73 -49.40 13.38
CA GLU A 105 1.82 -50.36 13.30
C GLU A 105 1.35 -51.79 13.64
N GLY A 106 0.52 -51.93 14.66
CA GLY A 106 -0.09 -53.19 14.99
C GLY A 106 -0.92 -53.79 13.84
N VAL A 107 -1.70 -52.93 13.16
CA VAL A 107 -2.49 -53.34 11.98
C VAL A 107 -1.60 -53.77 10.82
N VAL A 108 -0.54 -53.04 10.53
CA VAL A 108 0.43 -53.41 9.47
C VAL A 108 1.07 -54.75 9.80
N ASN A 109 1.51 -54.99 11.03
CA ASN A 109 2.14 -56.24 11.45
C ASN A 109 1.18 -57.44 11.32
N SER A 110 -0.09 -57.28 11.75
CA SER A 110 -1.10 -58.34 11.63
C SER A 110 -1.43 -58.66 10.17
N THR A 111 -1.63 -57.64 9.33
CA THR A 111 -1.90 -57.80 7.90
C THR A 111 -0.70 -58.43 7.18
N GLN A 112 0.51 -58.09 7.57
CA GLN A 112 1.73 -58.67 7.02
C GLN A 112 1.84 -60.18 7.39
N ALA A 113 1.48 -60.58 8.59
CA ALA A 113 1.43 -61.98 8.99
C ALA A 113 0.38 -62.75 8.17
N THR A 114 -0.80 -62.15 7.93
CA THR A 114 -1.85 -62.71 7.06
C THR A 114 -1.34 -62.86 5.62
N LEU A 115 -0.62 -61.89 5.07
CA LEU A 115 -0.03 -61.96 3.73
C LEU A 115 0.95 -63.13 3.62
N LEU A 116 1.77 -63.37 4.63
CA LEU A 116 2.70 -64.50 4.64
C LEU A 116 1.96 -65.85 4.63
N GLN A 117 0.86 -65.96 5.38
CA GLN A 117 0.01 -67.15 5.37
C GLN A 117 -0.63 -67.41 4.00
N VAL A 118 -1.24 -66.36 3.41
CA VAL A 118 -1.86 -66.42 2.07
C VAL A 118 -0.87 -66.71 1.00
N ARG A 119 0.35 -66.15 1.09
CA ARG A 119 1.45 -66.44 0.19
C ARG A 119 1.84 -67.92 0.24
N ALA A 120 1.93 -68.53 1.44
CA ALA A 120 2.21 -69.95 1.59
C ALA A 120 1.12 -70.82 0.95
N SER A 121 -0.16 -70.46 1.10
CA SER A 121 -1.27 -71.14 0.41
C SER A 121 -1.19 -71.02 -1.13
N ARG A 122 -0.88 -69.86 -1.66
CA ARG A 122 -0.67 -69.63 -3.09
C ARG A 122 0.48 -70.47 -3.62
N ASP A 123 1.62 -70.49 -2.94
CA ASP A 123 2.77 -71.27 -3.30
C ASP A 123 2.50 -72.80 -3.26
N GLN A 124 1.60 -73.24 -2.33
CA GLN A 124 1.10 -74.62 -2.28
C GLN A 124 0.26 -74.94 -3.54
N ALA A 125 -0.71 -74.09 -3.88
CA ALA A 125 -1.59 -74.25 -5.05
C ALA A 125 -0.77 -74.23 -6.35
N GLU A 126 0.24 -73.35 -6.45
CA GLU A 126 1.16 -73.27 -7.59
C GLU A 126 1.94 -74.57 -7.78
N ARG A 127 2.48 -75.14 -6.70
CA ARG A 127 3.15 -76.46 -6.78
C ARG A 127 2.21 -77.58 -7.18
N ALA A 128 0.94 -77.57 -6.73
CA ALA A 128 -0.07 -78.56 -7.11
C ALA A 128 -0.42 -78.46 -8.59
N TRP A 129 -0.66 -77.22 -9.08
CA TRP A 129 -0.87 -76.96 -10.51
C TRP A 129 0.32 -77.41 -11.38
N LYS A 130 1.54 -77.05 -11.02
CA LYS A 130 2.76 -77.44 -11.77
C LYS A 130 2.90 -78.96 -11.89
N ARG A 131 2.60 -79.73 -10.83
CA ARG A 131 2.57 -81.21 -10.91
C ARG A 131 1.46 -81.71 -11.82
N ALA A 132 0.24 -81.17 -11.74
CA ALA A 132 -0.89 -81.56 -12.57
C ALA A 132 -0.63 -81.27 -14.06
N ASP A 133 -0.05 -80.08 -14.40
CA ASP A 133 0.33 -79.71 -15.74
C ASP A 133 1.42 -80.63 -16.30
N GLN A 134 2.45 -80.96 -15.53
CA GLN A 134 3.50 -81.89 -15.94
C GLN A 134 2.92 -83.31 -16.24
N LEU A 135 2.03 -83.85 -15.38
CA LEU A 135 1.41 -85.14 -15.61
C LEU A 135 0.48 -85.14 -16.84
N SER A 136 -0.27 -84.04 -17.07
CA SER A 136 -1.08 -83.90 -18.27
C SER A 136 -0.31 -83.90 -19.57
N ARG A 137 0.93 -83.33 -19.59
CA ARG A 137 1.81 -83.33 -20.74
C ARG A 137 2.51 -84.65 -21.01
N LEU A 138 2.71 -85.49 -19.96
CA LEU A 138 3.34 -86.80 -20.10
C LEU A 138 2.44 -87.85 -20.68
N GLY A 139 1.10 -87.75 -20.57
CA GLY A 139 0.17 -88.61 -21.22
C GLY A 139 -1.26 -88.49 -20.72
N PRO A 140 -2.30 -88.75 -21.58
CA PRO A 140 -3.71 -88.49 -21.30
C PRO A 140 -4.33 -89.42 -20.21
N ASN A 141 -3.63 -90.49 -19.85
CA ASN A 141 -4.11 -91.45 -18.80
C ASN A 141 -3.50 -91.19 -17.41
N LEU A 142 -2.61 -90.24 -17.23
CA LEU A 142 -1.93 -90.00 -15.96
C LEU A 142 -2.72 -89.06 -15.03
N ILE A 143 -3.56 -88.13 -15.62
CA ILE A 143 -4.49 -87.30 -14.85
C ILE A 143 -5.68 -86.94 -15.71
N SER A 144 -6.88 -86.84 -15.11
CA SER A 144 -8.09 -86.43 -15.83
C SER A 144 -8.01 -84.92 -16.19
N PRO A 145 -8.59 -84.48 -17.34
CA PRO A 145 -8.64 -83.06 -17.70
C PRO A 145 -9.33 -82.20 -16.64
N ALA A 146 -10.37 -82.74 -16.00
CA ALA A 146 -11.09 -82.07 -14.91
C ALA A 146 -10.23 -81.81 -13.67
N ALA A 147 -9.36 -82.83 -13.28
CA ALA A 147 -8.44 -82.63 -12.15
C ALA A 147 -7.30 -81.60 -12.45
N ALA A 148 -6.85 -81.46 -13.71
CA ALA A 148 -5.93 -80.39 -14.10
C ALA A 148 -6.58 -79.04 -14.09
N GLU A 149 -7.83 -78.93 -14.56
CA GLU A 149 -8.63 -77.66 -14.51
C GLU A 149 -8.92 -77.24 -13.09
N GLU A 150 -9.26 -78.18 -12.19
CA GLU A 150 -9.46 -77.89 -10.75
C GLU A 150 -8.15 -77.33 -10.11
N ALA A 151 -7.00 -77.93 -10.39
CA ALA A 151 -5.74 -77.46 -9.84
C ALA A 151 -5.38 -76.03 -10.36
N ARG A 152 -5.73 -75.72 -11.60
CA ARG A 152 -5.58 -74.41 -12.18
C ARG A 152 -6.47 -73.38 -11.51
N THR A 153 -7.78 -73.68 -11.40
CA THR A 153 -8.75 -72.83 -10.72
C THR A 153 -8.38 -72.57 -9.26
N ALA A 154 -7.87 -73.60 -8.57
CA ALA A 154 -7.37 -73.45 -7.20
C ALA A 154 -6.18 -72.46 -7.10
N LEU A 155 -5.27 -72.48 -8.11
CA LEU A 155 -4.15 -71.52 -8.19
C LEU A 155 -4.70 -70.10 -8.47
N ASP A 156 -5.63 -69.92 -9.42
CA ASP A 156 -6.19 -68.64 -9.80
C ASP A 156 -6.90 -67.99 -8.60
N VAL A 157 -7.65 -68.76 -7.81
CA VAL A 157 -8.31 -68.28 -6.57
C VAL A 157 -7.27 -67.88 -5.51
N ALA A 158 -6.22 -68.73 -5.32
CA ALA A 158 -5.15 -68.42 -4.36
C ALA A 158 -4.36 -67.17 -4.75
N GLU A 159 -4.09 -66.96 -6.04
CA GLU A 159 -3.41 -65.76 -6.56
C GLU A 159 -4.30 -64.53 -6.36
N ALA A 160 -5.60 -64.61 -6.67
CA ALA A 160 -6.54 -63.49 -6.42
C ALA A 160 -6.59 -63.13 -4.94
N THR A 161 -6.61 -64.11 -4.05
CA THR A 161 -6.60 -63.90 -2.58
C THR A 161 -5.27 -63.26 -2.12
N TYR A 162 -4.14 -63.68 -2.70
CA TYR A 162 -2.86 -63.08 -2.42
C TYR A 162 -2.82 -61.61 -2.84
N GLN A 163 -3.29 -61.30 -4.04
CA GLN A 163 -3.34 -59.91 -4.51
C GLN A 163 -4.26 -59.03 -3.67
N ALA A 164 -5.41 -59.54 -3.30
CA ALA A 164 -6.34 -58.85 -2.39
C ALA A 164 -5.69 -58.53 -1.02
N THR A 165 -5.02 -59.54 -0.42
CA THR A 165 -4.33 -59.34 0.87
C THR A 165 -3.13 -58.40 0.76
N ARG A 166 -2.44 -58.43 -0.37
CA ARG A 166 -1.36 -57.47 -0.65
C ARG A 166 -1.88 -56.04 -0.72
N ALA A 167 -2.98 -55.83 -1.45
CA ALA A 167 -3.63 -54.50 -1.51
C ALA A 167 -4.07 -54.00 -0.12
N GLN A 168 -4.58 -54.93 0.73
CA GLN A 168 -4.94 -54.63 2.13
C GLN A 168 -3.71 -54.23 2.96
N LEU A 169 -2.54 -54.85 2.77
CA LEU A 169 -1.28 -54.42 3.40
C LEU A 169 -0.87 -53.03 2.96
N ASP A 170 -0.96 -52.76 1.67
CA ASP A 170 -0.62 -51.43 1.14
C ASP A 170 -1.54 -50.34 1.68
N GLN A 171 -2.82 -50.62 1.84
CA GLN A 171 -3.80 -49.78 2.54
C GLN A 171 -3.38 -49.51 4.00
N SER A 172 -3.02 -50.55 4.74
CA SER A 172 -2.61 -50.44 6.15
C SER A 172 -1.33 -49.62 6.29
N ARG A 173 -0.39 -49.75 5.35
CA ARG A 173 0.84 -48.93 5.28
C ARG A 173 0.53 -47.47 4.99
N ALA A 174 -0.46 -47.18 4.14
CA ALA A 174 -0.90 -45.81 3.89
C ALA A 174 -1.47 -45.16 5.16
N SER A 175 -2.32 -45.87 5.91
CA SER A 175 -2.83 -45.39 7.21
C SER A 175 -1.70 -45.18 8.24
N LEU A 176 -0.68 -46.02 8.24
CA LEU A 176 0.48 -45.83 9.11
C LEU A 176 1.27 -44.54 8.72
N ARG A 177 1.48 -44.29 7.43
CA ARG A 177 2.11 -43.04 7.00
C ARG A 177 1.32 -41.83 7.46
N GLU A 178 0.00 -41.82 7.26
CA GLU A 178 -0.87 -40.75 7.73
C GLU A 178 -0.73 -40.48 9.24
N ALA A 179 -0.75 -41.57 10.06
CA ALA A 179 -0.56 -41.42 11.50
C ALA A 179 0.81 -40.88 11.88
N ARG A 180 1.87 -41.24 11.16
CA ARG A 180 3.23 -40.67 11.36
C ARG A 180 3.33 -39.24 10.94
N ASP A 181 2.71 -38.85 9.82
CA ASP A 181 2.67 -37.47 9.37
C ASP A 181 1.96 -36.58 10.40
N ASN A 182 0.83 -37.03 10.94
CA ASN A 182 0.11 -36.34 12.02
C ASN A 182 0.96 -36.21 13.29
N LEU A 183 1.70 -37.27 13.65
CA LEU A 183 2.66 -37.18 14.76
C LEU A 183 3.80 -36.18 14.47
N GLY A 184 4.30 -36.13 13.23
CA GLY A 184 5.29 -35.15 12.82
C GLY A 184 4.82 -33.69 13.00
N LYS A 185 3.53 -33.44 12.72
CA LYS A 185 2.90 -32.11 12.87
C LYS A 185 2.76 -31.65 14.33
N THR A 186 2.97 -32.53 15.31
CA THR A 186 2.99 -32.13 16.74
C THR A 186 4.24 -31.32 17.10
N ARG A 187 5.31 -31.45 16.31
CA ARG A 187 6.57 -30.74 16.52
C ARG A 187 6.71 -29.65 15.46
N LEU A 188 6.53 -28.40 15.87
CA LEU A 188 6.65 -27.27 14.98
C LEU A 188 8.10 -26.78 14.93
N VAL A 189 8.57 -26.54 13.69
CA VAL A 189 9.91 -26.05 13.41
C VAL A 189 9.84 -24.85 12.46
N SER A 190 10.81 -23.96 12.52
CA SER A 190 10.86 -22.80 11.65
C SER A 190 11.11 -23.19 10.20
N PRO A 191 10.28 -22.72 9.25
CA PRO A 191 10.50 -22.92 7.82
C PRO A 191 11.57 -22.00 7.22
N ILE A 192 11.82 -20.84 7.88
CA ILE A 192 12.79 -19.83 7.46
C ILE A 192 13.75 -19.47 8.59
N ALA A 193 14.86 -18.82 8.27
CA ALA A 193 15.66 -18.11 9.25
C ALA A 193 15.09 -16.70 9.43
N GLY A 194 15.06 -16.18 10.65
CA GLY A 194 14.50 -14.85 10.92
C GLY A 194 14.34 -14.58 12.41
N ARG A 195 13.55 -13.57 12.74
CA ARG A 195 13.20 -13.20 14.13
C ARG A 195 11.74 -13.53 14.40
N VAL A 196 11.44 -14.03 15.58
CA VAL A 196 10.06 -14.20 16.07
C VAL A 196 9.51 -12.81 16.38
N VAL A 197 8.55 -12.35 15.55
CA VAL A 197 7.96 -11.01 15.70
C VAL A 197 6.67 -11.00 16.51
N ARG A 198 6.02 -12.16 16.58
CA ARG A 198 4.79 -12.35 17.37
C ARG A 198 4.73 -13.79 17.88
N LEU A 199 4.37 -13.94 19.15
CA LEU A 199 4.01 -15.22 19.77
C LEU A 199 2.58 -15.08 20.32
N ALA A 200 1.62 -15.73 19.66
CA ALA A 200 0.19 -15.56 19.94
C ALA A 200 -0.36 -16.58 20.95
N VAL A 201 0.46 -17.49 21.45
CA VAL A 201 0.03 -18.61 22.31
C VAL A 201 0.92 -18.81 23.52
N GLU A 202 0.36 -19.42 24.56
CA GLU A 202 1.05 -19.74 25.81
C GLU A 202 1.10 -21.27 26.06
N GLU A 203 2.04 -21.71 26.91
CA GLU A 203 2.09 -23.11 27.34
C GLU A 203 0.84 -23.49 28.12
N GLY A 204 0.26 -24.63 27.77
CA GLY A 204 -1.00 -25.12 28.34
C GLY A 204 -2.25 -24.77 27.52
N GLU A 205 -2.13 -23.88 26.57
CA GLU A 205 -3.22 -23.51 25.66
C GLU A 205 -3.49 -24.58 24.61
N VAL A 206 -4.70 -24.58 24.01
CA VAL A 206 -5.11 -25.54 23.00
C VAL A 206 -4.96 -24.91 21.60
N ALA A 207 -4.02 -25.44 20.84
CA ALA A 207 -3.89 -25.13 19.43
C ALA A 207 -5.02 -25.77 18.63
N VAL A 208 -5.64 -25.01 17.72
CA VAL A 208 -6.73 -25.46 16.84
C VAL A 208 -6.36 -25.10 15.40
N PRO A 209 -6.58 -25.98 14.41
CA PRO A 209 -6.36 -25.64 13.01
C PRO A 209 -7.19 -24.42 12.59
N GLY A 210 -6.56 -23.44 11.95
CA GLY A 210 -7.19 -22.19 11.53
C GLY A 210 -8.11 -22.33 10.33
N THR A 211 -9.15 -23.16 10.43
CA THR A 211 -10.11 -23.41 9.34
C THR A 211 -11.16 -22.31 9.18
N PHE A 212 -11.43 -21.50 10.22
CA PHE A 212 -12.51 -20.51 10.23
C PHE A 212 -12.04 -19.05 10.37
N SER A 213 -10.85 -18.82 10.91
CA SER A 213 -10.26 -17.48 11.04
C SER A 213 -8.75 -17.62 11.05
N ARG A 214 -8.07 -16.77 10.28
CA ARG A 214 -6.60 -16.72 10.25
C ARG A 214 -6.02 -16.39 11.64
N GLU A 215 -6.76 -15.63 12.42
CA GLU A 215 -6.33 -15.18 13.76
C GLU A 215 -6.41 -16.27 14.82
N THR A 216 -7.42 -17.17 14.73
CA THR A 216 -7.64 -18.22 15.74
C THR A 216 -6.66 -19.40 15.64
N GLY A 217 -6.05 -19.60 14.50
CA GLY A 217 -5.06 -20.68 14.29
C GLY A 217 -3.61 -20.23 14.33
N LEU A 218 -3.35 -18.92 14.43
CA LEU A 218 -2.00 -18.37 14.45
C LEU A 218 -1.32 -18.71 15.78
N LEU A 219 -0.14 -19.33 15.70
CA LEU A 219 0.67 -19.65 16.87
C LEU A 219 1.80 -18.62 17.05
N LEU A 220 2.53 -18.36 15.99
CA LEU A 220 3.61 -17.36 15.98
C LEU A 220 3.90 -16.89 14.55
N THR A 221 4.52 -15.71 14.43
CA THR A 221 4.99 -15.15 13.16
C THR A 221 6.50 -14.99 13.19
N ILE A 222 7.18 -15.48 12.15
CA ILE A 222 8.63 -15.31 11.97
C ILE A 222 8.84 -14.41 10.75
N ALA A 223 9.70 -13.40 10.90
CA ALA A 223 10.02 -12.45 9.85
C ALA A 223 11.54 -12.39 9.60
N ASP A 224 11.89 -12.31 8.33
CA ASP A 224 13.25 -12.00 7.91
C ASP A 224 13.41 -10.48 7.85
N LEU A 225 14.18 -9.92 8.78
CA LEU A 225 14.44 -8.49 8.91
C LEU A 225 15.66 -8.03 8.11
N SER A 226 16.26 -8.88 7.27
CA SER A 226 17.41 -8.50 6.44
C SER A 226 17.03 -7.47 5.37
N VAL A 227 15.81 -7.52 4.88
CA VAL A 227 15.25 -6.57 3.92
C VAL A 227 13.94 -6.02 4.46
N ILE A 228 13.90 -4.72 4.65
CA ILE A 228 12.74 -4.00 5.16
C ILE A 228 12.10 -3.20 4.03
N LEU A 229 10.79 -3.29 3.96
CA LEU A 229 9.96 -2.55 3.02
C LEU A 229 9.10 -1.54 3.76
N ALA A 230 8.99 -0.35 3.24
CA ALA A 230 7.90 0.56 3.59
C ALA A 230 6.75 0.35 2.58
N LYS A 231 5.62 -0.13 3.06
CA LYS A 231 4.42 -0.33 2.26
C LYS A 231 3.48 0.83 2.48
N VAL A 232 3.39 1.70 1.48
CA VAL A 232 2.64 2.95 1.56
C VAL A 232 1.44 2.93 0.63
N GLN A 233 0.42 3.70 0.99
CA GLN A 233 -0.82 3.84 0.23
C GLN A 233 -0.80 5.17 -0.49
N VAL A 234 -0.92 5.14 -1.80
CA VAL A 234 -0.89 6.30 -2.68
C VAL A 234 -2.24 6.43 -3.38
N ASP A 235 -2.76 7.65 -3.42
CA ASP A 235 -4.03 7.98 -4.10
C ASP A 235 -3.96 7.73 -5.62
N GLU A 236 -5.11 7.41 -6.23
CA GLU A 236 -5.26 7.17 -7.67
C GLU A 236 -4.72 8.32 -8.54
N THR A 237 -4.86 9.56 -8.07
CA THR A 237 -4.43 10.75 -8.83
C THR A 237 -2.91 10.88 -8.92
N ASP A 238 -2.19 10.37 -7.93
CA ASP A 238 -0.75 10.49 -7.80
C ASP A 238 0.00 9.24 -8.27
N VAL A 239 -0.60 8.06 -8.18
CA VAL A 239 0.05 6.78 -8.56
C VAL A 239 0.49 6.75 -10.03
N VAL A 240 -0.21 7.46 -10.91
CA VAL A 240 0.10 7.54 -12.35
C VAL A 240 1.47 8.17 -12.61
N ARG A 241 1.97 9.00 -11.68
CA ARG A 241 3.26 9.67 -11.79
C ARG A 241 4.42 8.84 -11.25
N LEU A 242 4.13 7.75 -10.54
CA LEU A 242 5.13 6.91 -9.90
C LEU A 242 5.73 5.91 -10.88
N SER A 243 7.02 5.70 -10.76
CA SER A 243 7.77 4.71 -11.53
C SER A 243 8.60 3.82 -10.62
N GLN A 244 8.78 2.57 -11.04
CA GLN A 244 9.71 1.68 -10.36
C GLN A 244 11.12 2.25 -10.45
N GLY A 245 11.82 2.33 -9.32
CA GLY A 245 13.16 2.90 -9.20
C GLY A 245 13.20 4.34 -8.68
N ASP A 246 12.05 5.01 -8.52
CA ASP A 246 11.97 6.35 -7.94
C ASP A 246 12.62 6.39 -6.55
N SER A 247 13.34 7.46 -6.27
CA SER A 247 13.97 7.68 -4.97
C SER A 247 12.91 8.11 -3.95
N VAL A 248 13.02 7.58 -2.74
CA VAL A 248 12.05 7.82 -1.66
C VAL A 248 12.78 8.20 -0.38
N GLU A 249 12.30 9.23 0.27
CA GLU A 249 12.66 9.60 1.63
C GLU A 249 11.58 9.06 2.58
N VAL A 250 11.96 8.12 3.46
CA VAL A 250 11.04 7.50 4.41
C VAL A 250 11.34 8.00 5.81
N THR A 251 10.36 8.56 6.47
CA THR A 251 10.41 8.94 7.88
C THR A 251 9.54 7.97 8.67
N ILE A 252 10.12 7.30 9.65
CA ILE A 252 9.42 6.37 10.54
C ILE A 252 9.01 7.15 11.79
N ASP A 253 7.74 7.08 12.19
CA ASP A 253 7.19 7.87 13.30
C ASP A 253 7.91 7.61 14.63
N ALA A 254 8.46 6.41 14.81
CA ALA A 254 9.27 6.06 15.97
C ALA A 254 10.67 6.71 15.96
N TYR A 255 11.14 7.22 14.83
CA TYR A 255 12.46 7.84 14.63
C TYR A 255 12.34 9.18 13.89
N PRO A 256 11.71 10.21 14.50
CA PRO A 256 11.34 11.45 13.82
C PRO A 256 12.54 12.28 13.33
N ASP A 257 13.69 12.11 13.98
CA ASP A 257 14.92 12.85 13.64
C ASP A 257 15.76 12.16 12.56
N SER A 258 15.26 11.03 12.01
CA SER A 258 16.01 10.22 11.04
C SER A 258 15.18 10.02 9.78
N THR A 259 15.76 10.33 8.62
CA THR A 259 15.18 10.05 7.32
C THR A 259 15.97 8.93 6.66
N PHE A 260 15.27 7.91 6.21
CA PHE A 260 15.84 6.74 5.55
C PHE A 260 15.61 6.84 4.04
N VAL A 261 16.66 6.56 3.28
CA VAL A 261 16.56 6.53 1.82
C VAL A 261 16.10 5.15 1.38
N GLY A 262 15.20 5.15 0.40
CA GLY A 262 14.71 3.92 -0.21
C GLY A 262 14.43 4.10 -1.70
N ARG A 263 14.02 3.01 -2.34
CA ARG A 263 13.60 3.00 -3.75
C ARG A 263 12.30 2.26 -3.93
N VAL A 264 11.46 2.77 -4.84
CA VAL A 264 10.25 2.09 -5.25
C VAL A 264 10.63 0.78 -5.95
N THR A 265 10.25 -0.33 -5.35
CA THR A 265 10.47 -1.67 -5.93
C THR A 265 9.26 -2.17 -6.68
N ARG A 266 8.06 -1.83 -6.21
CA ARG A 266 6.82 -2.26 -6.84
C ARG A 266 5.70 -1.25 -6.62
N VAL A 267 4.94 -0.98 -7.68
CA VAL A 267 3.67 -0.29 -7.65
C VAL A 267 2.57 -1.32 -7.94
N SER A 268 1.60 -1.44 -7.06
CA SER A 268 0.49 -2.39 -7.23
C SER A 268 -0.33 -2.06 -8.48
N GLN A 269 -0.69 -3.09 -9.25
CA GLN A 269 -1.57 -2.96 -10.42
C GLN A 269 -3.06 -2.99 -10.05
N SER A 270 -3.38 -3.29 -8.79
CA SER A 270 -4.75 -3.41 -8.29
C SER A 270 -4.96 -2.43 -7.15
N ALA A 271 -6.03 -1.66 -7.26
CA ALA A 271 -6.44 -0.75 -6.20
C ALA A 271 -7.03 -1.51 -5.01
N LYS A 272 -6.79 -0.99 -3.81
CA LYS A 272 -7.52 -1.36 -2.61
C LYS A 272 -8.66 -0.38 -2.40
N LEU A 273 -9.88 -0.91 -2.36
CA LEU A 273 -11.07 -0.13 -2.03
C LEU A 273 -11.19 -0.05 -0.51
N THR A 274 -10.81 1.08 0.05
CA THR A 274 -11.01 1.33 1.49
C THR A 274 -12.39 1.96 1.69
N SER A 275 -13.30 1.22 2.32
CA SER A 275 -14.61 1.75 2.68
C SER A 275 -14.50 2.54 3.99
N THR A 276 -14.45 3.86 3.90
CA THR A 276 -14.60 4.73 5.06
C THR A 276 -16.09 4.92 5.34
N GLN A 277 -16.61 4.28 6.39
CA GLN A 277 -17.97 4.57 6.90
C GLN A 277 -17.93 5.93 7.61
N THR A 278 -18.31 6.97 6.91
CA THR A 278 -18.62 8.25 7.55
C THR A 278 -20.00 8.17 8.16
N ALA A 279 -20.16 8.70 9.37
CA ALA A 279 -21.43 8.73 10.14
C ALA A 279 -22.62 9.39 9.39
N SER A 280 -22.40 9.97 8.22
CA SER A 280 -23.41 10.63 7.35
C SER A 280 -23.96 9.75 6.21
N GLY A 281 -23.60 8.48 6.12
CA GLY A 281 -24.19 7.57 5.11
C GLY A 281 -23.72 7.77 3.66
N SER A 282 -22.71 8.59 3.39
CA SER A 282 -22.04 8.65 2.09
C SER A 282 -20.95 7.60 2.07
N ASN A 283 -21.08 6.59 1.21
CA ASN A 283 -20.01 5.65 0.86
C ASN A 283 -19.01 6.36 -0.06
N ASP A 284 -18.13 7.16 0.52
CA ASP A 284 -16.98 7.67 -0.22
C ASP A 284 -15.93 6.55 -0.23
N ARG A 285 -15.65 6.02 -1.40
CA ARG A 285 -14.65 4.97 -1.61
C ARG A 285 -13.36 5.65 -2.02
N ALA A 286 -12.41 5.73 -1.10
CA ALA A 286 -11.05 6.07 -1.46
C ALA A 286 -10.43 4.90 -2.25
N VAL A 287 -9.77 5.23 -3.34
CA VAL A 287 -9.09 4.28 -4.22
C VAL A 287 -7.59 4.48 -4.02
N ASP A 288 -6.99 3.60 -3.22
CA ASP A 288 -5.58 3.66 -2.90
C ASP A 288 -4.81 2.52 -3.56
N PHE A 289 -3.57 2.78 -3.94
CA PHE A 289 -2.66 1.79 -4.49
C PHE A 289 -1.51 1.53 -3.52
N ASP A 290 -1.23 0.24 -3.27
CA ASP A 290 -0.06 -0.15 -2.48
C ASP A 290 1.22 0.07 -3.28
N VAL A 291 2.16 0.80 -2.71
CA VAL A 291 3.52 1.00 -3.24
C VAL A 291 4.51 0.42 -2.24
N GLU A 292 5.40 -0.44 -2.71
CA GLU A 292 6.46 -1.04 -1.91
C GLU A 292 7.77 -0.31 -2.17
N VAL A 293 8.35 0.18 -1.10
CA VAL A 293 9.62 0.91 -1.09
C VAL A 293 10.63 0.11 -0.27
N GLN A 294 11.71 -0.31 -0.88
CA GLN A 294 12.80 -0.98 -0.18
C GLN A 294 13.72 0.07 0.46
N LEU A 295 13.95 -0.05 1.75
CA LEU A 295 14.94 0.77 2.48
C LEU A 295 16.35 0.28 2.18
N GLU A 296 17.27 1.20 1.90
CA GLU A 296 18.69 0.86 1.63
C GLU A 296 19.43 0.54 2.93
N GLU A 297 19.21 1.33 3.98
CA GLU A 297 19.86 1.18 5.28
C GLU A 297 18.81 1.25 6.41
N PRO A 298 18.06 0.17 6.67
CA PRO A 298 17.08 0.16 7.75
C PRO A 298 17.77 0.19 9.13
N PRO A 299 17.13 0.76 10.16
CA PRO A 299 17.65 0.71 11.52
C PRO A 299 17.70 -0.75 12.02
N ALA A 300 18.75 -1.08 12.81
CA ALA A 300 19.02 -2.46 13.24
C ALA A 300 17.90 -3.09 14.08
N ASP A 301 17.15 -2.28 14.85
CA ASP A 301 16.09 -2.71 15.76
C ASP A 301 14.68 -2.25 15.29
N VAL A 302 14.48 -2.10 13.99
CA VAL A 302 13.15 -1.75 13.49
C VAL A 302 12.15 -2.86 13.77
N ARG A 303 11.02 -2.47 14.35
CA ARG A 303 9.90 -3.40 14.57
C ARG A 303 8.95 -3.34 13.36
N PRO A 304 8.45 -4.47 12.88
CA PRO A 304 7.37 -4.50 11.91
C PRO A 304 6.13 -3.75 12.41
N ASP A 305 5.27 -3.34 11.50
CA ASP A 305 4.02 -2.61 11.74
C ASP A 305 4.19 -1.16 12.26
N LEU A 306 5.41 -0.62 12.36
CA LEU A 306 5.60 0.80 12.66
C LEU A 306 5.04 1.65 11.52
N SER A 307 4.36 2.75 11.89
CA SER A 307 3.89 3.74 10.92
C SER A 307 5.04 4.52 10.32
N CYS A 308 4.91 4.85 9.05
CA CYS A 308 5.89 5.66 8.32
C CYS A 308 5.22 6.59 7.32
N THR A 309 5.92 7.66 6.98
CA THR A 309 5.56 8.57 5.91
C THR A 309 6.66 8.53 4.85
N ALA A 310 6.29 8.27 3.61
CA ALA A 310 7.21 8.25 2.47
C ALA A 310 6.98 9.45 1.58
N ARG A 311 8.05 10.14 1.24
CA ARG A 311 8.11 11.22 0.25
C ARG A 311 8.78 10.68 -1.01
N ILE A 312 7.98 10.34 -2.01
CA ILE A 312 8.42 9.72 -3.26
C ILE A 312 8.74 10.82 -4.27
N ILE A 313 9.97 10.89 -4.74
CA ILE A 313 10.42 11.87 -5.72
C ILE A 313 10.04 11.36 -7.11
N THR A 314 9.10 12.06 -7.75
CA THR A 314 8.56 11.65 -9.05
C THR A 314 9.26 12.32 -10.23
N ASP A 315 9.71 13.56 -10.05
CA ASP A 315 10.44 14.29 -11.09
C ASP A 315 11.38 15.34 -10.47
N THR A 316 12.48 15.61 -11.12
CA THR A 316 13.44 16.64 -10.71
C THR A 316 13.81 17.48 -11.92
N ARG A 317 13.79 18.81 -11.76
CA ARG A 317 14.18 19.76 -12.78
C ARG A 317 15.24 20.70 -12.22
N ASP A 318 16.44 20.60 -12.76
CA ASP A 318 17.53 21.49 -12.38
C ASP A 318 17.42 22.81 -13.13
N ASN A 319 17.64 23.93 -12.40
CA ASN A 319 17.69 25.27 -12.96
C ASN A 319 16.42 25.67 -13.78
N ALA A 320 15.24 25.19 -13.34
CA ALA A 320 13.96 25.50 -13.95
C ALA A 320 13.50 26.93 -13.62
N LEU A 321 12.86 27.58 -14.56
CA LEU A 321 12.23 28.88 -14.31
C LEU A 321 11.02 28.66 -13.41
N SER A 322 10.95 29.38 -12.28
CA SER A 322 9.97 29.08 -11.23
C SER A 322 9.21 30.31 -10.75
N ILE A 323 7.96 30.06 -10.37
CA ILE A 323 7.06 31.04 -9.75
C ILE A 323 6.45 30.44 -8.49
N PRO A 324 6.18 31.24 -7.44
CA PRO A 324 5.47 30.74 -6.26
C PRO A 324 4.09 30.20 -6.62
N ILE A 325 3.67 29.12 -5.98
CA ILE A 325 2.35 28.48 -6.20
C ILE A 325 1.22 29.49 -6.03
N ILE A 326 1.33 30.36 -5.03
CA ILE A 326 0.33 31.40 -4.73
C ILE A 326 0.21 32.48 -5.80
N ALA A 327 1.18 32.63 -6.72
CA ALA A 327 1.14 33.62 -7.81
C ALA A 327 0.26 33.19 -8.97
N LEU A 328 0.01 31.88 -9.12
CA LEU A 328 -0.81 31.34 -10.19
C LEU A 328 -2.30 31.63 -9.93
N THR A 329 -2.97 32.17 -10.93
CA THR A 329 -4.41 32.43 -10.89
C THR A 329 -5.06 32.01 -12.18
N VAL A 330 -6.34 31.67 -12.11
CA VAL A 330 -7.16 31.28 -13.27
C VAL A 330 -8.10 32.43 -13.57
N ARG A 331 -8.18 32.81 -14.84
CA ARG A 331 -9.08 33.88 -15.31
C ARG A 331 -9.88 33.42 -16.51
N ASP A 332 -11.15 33.83 -16.55
CA ASP A 332 -11.99 33.70 -17.73
C ASP A 332 -11.42 34.64 -18.84
N HIS A 333 -11.19 34.11 -20.00
CA HIS A 333 -10.81 34.91 -21.15
C HIS A 333 -12.01 35.78 -21.59
N GLU A 334 -12.04 37.05 -21.17
CA GLU A 334 -12.94 38.02 -21.77
C GLU A 334 -12.41 38.40 -23.17
N PRO A 335 -13.11 38.03 -24.26
CA PRO A 335 -12.66 38.42 -25.60
C PRO A 335 -12.65 39.95 -25.69
N VAL A 336 -11.47 40.54 -25.98
CA VAL A 336 -11.33 41.97 -26.23
C VAL A 336 -12.30 42.35 -27.33
N PRO A 337 -13.22 43.32 -27.14
CA PRO A 337 -14.16 43.73 -28.18
C PRO A 337 -13.38 44.31 -29.36
N ASN A 338 -13.36 43.62 -30.48
CA ASN A 338 -12.83 44.13 -31.74
C ASN A 338 -13.96 44.81 -32.47
N GLU A 339 -13.69 45.96 -33.11
CA GLU A 339 -14.69 46.83 -33.79
C GLU A 339 -15.55 46.11 -34.83
N ASN A 340 -15.19 44.88 -35.22
CA ASN A 340 -15.93 44.01 -36.18
C ASN A 340 -16.77 42.91 -35.55
N ASN A 341 -16.86 42.80 -34.21
CA ASN A 341 -17.65 41.80 -33.53
C ASN A 341 -18.33 42.43 -32.31
N PRO A 342 -19.62 42.81 -32.39
CA PRO A 342 -20.33 43.43 -31.26
C PRO A 342 -20.44 42.43 -30.11
N ALA A 343 -20.27 42.97 -28.88
CA ALA A 343 -20.31 42.22 -27.64
C ALA A 343 -21.45 41.16 -27.62
N PRO A 344 -21.17 39.92 -27.23
CA PRO A 344 -22.17 38.90 -27.18
C PRO A 344 -23.25 39.21 -26.13
N ASP A 345 -24.49 39.07 -26.57
CA ASP A 345 -25.72 39.20 -25.78
C ASP A 345 -25.61 38.42 -24.46
N THR A 346 -25.86 39.08 -23.36
CA THR A 346 -25.71 38.61 -21.95
C THR A 346 -26.60 37.42 -21.58
N LEU A 347 -27.30 36.82 -22.53
CA LEU A 347 -28.22 35.68 -22.34
C LEU A 347 -27.74 34.36 -22.95
N ARG A 348 -26.54 34.26 -23.52
CA ARG A 348 -26.01 32.96 -23.96
C ARG A 348 -25.60 32.11 -22.77
N ARG A 349 -26.34 31.02 -22.55
CA ARG A 349 -25.92 29.92 -21.68
C ARG A 349 -24.43 29.61 -21.94
N ARG A 350 -23.61 29.78 -20.92
CA ARG A 350 -22.20 29.34 -20.90
C ARG A 350 -22.10 27.91 -21.43
N ARG A 351 -21.35 27.73 -22.50
CA ARG A 351 -21.01 26.39 -22.97
C ARG A 351 -19.93 25.85 -22.02
N PRO A 352 -20.06 24.58 -21.50
CA PRO A 352 -18.97 23.95 -20.79
C PRO A 352 -17.77 23.84 -21.74
N GLY A 353 -16.68 24.56 -21.45
CA GLY A 353 -15.45 24.53 -22.26
C GLY A 353 -14.93 25.87 -22.76
N GLU A 354 -15.47 27.03 -22.31
CA GLU A 354 -14.78 28.31 -22.45
C GLU A 354 -13.54 28.27 -21.53
N ARG A 355 -12.36 28.37 -22.14
CA ARG A 355 -11.05 28.09 -21.55
C ARG A 355 -10.76 29.09 -20.45
N GLU A 356 -10.78 28.60 -19.23
CA GLU A 356 -10.08 29.21 -18.12
C GLU A 356 -8.58 29.23 -18.47
N GLU A 357 -7.96 30.41 -18.48
CA GLU A 357 -6.54 30.54 -18.75
C GLU A 357 -5.78 30.71 -17.41
N GLU A 358 -4.81 29.84 -17.20
CA GLU A 358 -3.89 29.95 -16.09
C GLU A 358 -2.86 31.04 -16.41
N GLY A 359 -2.60 31.91 -15.42
CA GLY A 359 -1.68 33.01 -15.63
C GLY A 359 -1.23 33.66 -14.35
N VAL A 360 -0.32 34.62 -14.50
CA VAL A 360 0.19 35.43 -13.40
C VAL A 360 0.07 36.93 -13.70
N PHE A 361 0.08 37.76 -12.67
CA PHE A 361 0.14 39.19 -12.83
C PHE A 361 1.58 39.67 -12.89
N LEU A 362 2.01 40.11 -14.05
CA LEU A 362 3.30 40.77 -14.27
C LEU A 362 3.22 42.24 -13.83
N VAL A 363 4.20 42.71 -13.10
CA VAL A 363 4.27 44.11 -12.66
C VAL A 363 5.31 44.89 -13.46
N GLN A 364 4.84 45.86 -14.24
CA GLN A 364 5.67 46.79 -14.98
C GLN A 364 5.29 48.21 -14.57
N SER A 365 6.27 48.99 -14.10
CA SER A 365 6.07 50.40 -13.69
C SER A 365 4.90 50.60 -12.68
N GLY A 366 4.68 49.63 -11.77
CA GLY A 366 3.63 49.71 -10.76
C GLY A 366 2.23 49.36 -11.27
N ILE A 367 2.10 48.81 -12.47
CA ILE A 367 0.85 48.35 -13.07
C ILE A 367 0.93 46.84 -13.21
N ALA A 368 -0.11 46.11 -12.74
CA ALA A 368 -0.22 44.68 -12.90
C ALA A 368 -0.95 44.34 -14.21
N SER A 369 -0.33 43.54 -15.04
CA SER A 369 -0.92 43.02 -16.29
C SER A 369 -1.00 41.50 -16.22
N PHE A 370 -2.18 40.93 -16.56
CA PHE A 370 -2.35 39.48 -16.62
C PHE A 370 -1.61 38.91 -17.81
N ARG A 371 -0.85 37.84 -17.58
CA ARG A 371 -0.13 37.12 -18.63
C ARG A 371 -0.38 35.62 -18.47
N PRO A 372 -0.91 34.99 -19.51
CA PRO A 372 -1.07 33.51 -19.52
C PRO A 372 0.29 32.84 -19.42
N VAL A 373 0.38 31.78 -18.65
CA VAL A 373 1.60 30.97 -18.49
C VAL A 373 1.25 29.49 -18.62
N LYS A 374 2.21 28.72 -19.13
CA LYS A 374 2.13 27.26 -19.07
C LYS A 374 3.03 26.78 -17.95
N VAL A 375 2.42 26.10 -16.99
CA VAL A 375 3.15 25.51 -15.88
C VAL A 375 3.54 24.08 -16.17
N GLY A 376 4.65 23.63 -15.59
CA GLY A 376 5.17 22.26 -15.64
C GLY A 376 4.98 21.55 -14.31
N ILE A 377 6.08 21.00 -13.76
CA ILE A 377 6.03 20.30 -12.48
C ILE A 377 5.73 21.25 -11.31
N ALA A 378 5.04 20.71 -10.31
CA ALA A 378 4.83 21.38 -9.03
C ALA A 378 5.85 20.86 -8.02
N GLY A 379 6.65 21.76 -7.47
CA GLY A 379 7.45 21.51 -6.26
C GLY A 379 6.66 21.88 -4.99
N ASP A 380 7.33 21.92 -3.84
CA ASP A 380 6.69 22.20 -2.55
C ASP A 380 6.15 23.65 -2.46
N GLU A 381 6.86 24.64 -3.00
CA GLU A 381 6.51 26.06 -2.92
C GLU A 381 6.40 26.76 -4.28
N TYR A 382 6.91 26.15 -5.34
CA TYR A 382 7.04 26.75 -6.65
C TYR A 382 6.56 25.84 -7.77
N PHE A 383 5.94 26.45 -8.80
CA PHE A 383 5.66 25.81 -10.08
C PHE A 383 6.79 26.07 -11.07
N GLU A 384 7.12 25.10 -11.89
CA GLU A 384 7.90 25.28 -13.11
C GLU A 384 7.11 26.10 -14.13
N VAL A 385 7.76 27.03 -14.82
CA VAL A 385 7.20 27.77 -15.95
C VAL A 385 7.85 27.29 -17.23
N LEU A 386 7.04 26.66 -18.09
CA LEU A 386 7.48 26.17 -19.39
C LEU A 386 7.45 27.27 -20.47
N ASP A 387 6.43 28.15 -20.40
CA ASP A 387 6.24 29.23 -21.38
C ASP A 387 5.48 30.41 -20.75
N GLY A 388 5.67 31.63 -21.31
CA GLY A 388 4.93 32.82 -20.91
C GLY A 388 5.74 33.85 -20.11
N LEU A 389 6.83 33.45 -19.43
CA LEU A 389 7.66 34.36 -18.60
C LEU A 389 9.13 34.26 -18.93
N ARG A 390 9.87 35.35 -18.53
CA ARG A 390 11.32 35.39 -18.60
C ARG A 390 11.94 35.56 -17.21
N GLY A 391 13.13 35.04 -17.03
CA GLY A 391 13.89 35.25 -15.78
C GLY A 391 14.12 36.74 -15.48
N GLY A 392 13.93 37.13 -14.22
CA GLY A 392 14.07 38.49 -13.74
C GLY A 392 12.81 39.37 -13.86
N GLU A 393 11.73 38.87 -14.47
CA GLU A 393 10.46 39.62 -14.46
C GLU A 393 9.85 39.62 -13.05
N THR A 394 9.18 40.72 -12.68
CA THR A 394 8.56 40.86 -11.36
C THR A 394 7.09 40.51 -11.46
N ILE A 395 6.65 39.61 -10.62
CA ILE A 395 5.26 39.11 -10.55
C ILE A 395 4.63 39.38 -9.18
N VAL A 396 3.29 39.36 -9.15
CA VAL A 396 2.53 39.41 -7.88
C VAL A 396 2.54 38.06 -7.23
N ALA A 397 3.14 37.94 -6.05
CA ALA A 397 3.32 36.71 -5.30
C ALA A 397 2.61 36.72 -3.92
N GLY A 398 1.69 37.59 -3.68
CA GLY A 398 1.09 37.64 -2.38
C GLY A 398 -0.31 38.21 -2.41
N THR A 399 -1.03 38.46 -1.37
CA THR A 399 -1.87 37.53 -0.63
C THR A 399 -2.96 36.95 -1.56
N TYR A 400 -3.42 35.74 -1.37
CA TYR A 400 -4.44 35.07 -2.22
C TYR A 400 -5.65 35.99 -2.52
N GLN A 401 -6.09 36.77 -1.50
CA GLN A 401 -7.23 37.69 -1.63
C GLN A 401 -6.90 38.87 -2.58
N ALA A 402 -5.67 39.42 -2.50
CA ALA A 402 -5.27 40.49 -3.38
C ALA A 402 -5.15 40.02 -4.85
N ILE A 403 -4.62 38.85 -5.09
CA ILE A 403 -4.51 38.26 -6.44
C ILE A 403 -5.91 38.00 -7.03
N ARG A 404 -6.84 37.51 -6.22
CA ARG A 404 -8.22 37.24 -6.64
C ARG A 404 -8.98 38.49 -7.06
N ASP A 405 -8.81 39.59 -6.30
CA ASP A 405 -9.50 40.86 -6.53
C ASP A 405 -8.80 41.76 -7.55
N LEU A 406 -7.53 41.44 -7.93
CA LEU A 406 -6.71 42.23 -8.85
C LEU A 406 -7.28 42.14 -10.28
N LYS A 407 -7.45 43.28 -10.94
CA LYS A 407 -7.90 43.35 -12.33
C LYS A 407 -6.70 43.70 -13.22
N ASP A 408 -6.81 43.34 -14.50
CA ASP A 408 -5.82 43.73 -15.51
C ASP A 408 -5.71 45.23 -15.59
N GLY A 409 -4.45 45.76 -15.62
CA GLY A 409 -4.17 47.19 -15.59
C GLY A 409 -4.27 47.86 -14.20
N ALA A 410 -4.48 47.13 -13.12
CA ALA A 410 -4.58 47.69 -11.77
C ALA A 410 -3.24 48.21 -11.25
N LYS A 411 -3.25 49.37 -10.55
CA LYS A 411 -2.07 49.87 -9.86
C LYS A 411 -1.76 49.06 -8.64
N VAL A 412 -0.54 48.58 -8.51
CA VAL A 412 -0.03 47.81 -7.38
C VAL A 412 1.13 48.51 -6.69
N ARG A 413 1.26 48.29 -5.39
CA ARG A 413 2.36 48.76 -4.57
C ARG A 413 2.94 47.61 -3.80
N ALA A 414 4.27 47.55 -3.70
CA ALA A 414 4.94 46.53 -2.88
C ALA A 414 4.52 46.67 -1.41
N ALA A 415 4.06 45.60 -0.80
CA ALA A 415 3.80 45.55 0.63
C ALA A 415 5.14 45.59 1.39
N ASP A 416 5.24 46.48 2.41
CA ASP A 416 6.41 46.54 3.28
C ASP A 416 6.50 45.28 4.13
N THR A 417 7.49 44.44 3.86
CA THR A 417 7.72 43.15 4.50
C THR A 417 8.05 43.26 6.01
N THR A 418 8.37 44.47 6.48
CA THR A 418 8.83 44.72 7.86
C THR A 418 7.73 44.65 8.92
N LYS A 419 6.45 44.77 8.55
CA LYS A 419 5.34 44.79 9.52
C LYS A 419 4.77 43.38 9.88
N GLN A 420 5.12 42.36 9.15
CA GLN A 420 4.59 41.01 9.40
C GLN A 420 5.46 40.16 10.35
N GLN A 421 6.70 40.50 10.58
CA GLN A 421 7.55 39.81 11.56
C GLN A 421 7.20 40.21 13.00
N ASP A 422 6.76 41.46 13.24
CA ASP A 422 6.41 41.93 14.57
C ASP A 422 5.08 41.32 15.11
N SER A 423 4.14 40.95 14.23
CA SER A 423 2.86 40.36 14.63
C SER A 423 2.96 38.88 15.00
N LYS A 424 3.96 38.14 14.47
CA LYS A 424 4.20 36.74 14.86
C LYS A 424 4.93 36.62 16.20
N THR A 425 5.71 37.61 16.58
CA THR A 425 6.45 37.62 17.86
C THR A 425 5.54 38.03 19.03
N GLN A 426 4.45 38.80 18.78
CA GLN A 426 3.48 39.18 19.82
C GLN A 426 2.37 38.14 20.08
N ALA A 427 2.23 37.12 19.21
CA ALA A 427 1.26 36.03 19.41
C ALA A 427 1.87 34.78 20.06
N ALA A 428 3.17 34.81 20.36
CA ALA A 428 3.93 33.71 20.99
C ALA A 428 4.45 34.06 22.39
N THR A 429 3.97 35.17 22.97
CA THR A 429 4.18 35.52 24.39
C THR A 429 2.81 35.54 25.09
#